data_0113bbedf782172db4de0836a9fbcaa6
#
_entry.id   0113bbedf782172db4de0836a9fbcaa6
#
_cell.length_a   1.000
_cell.length_b   1.000
_cell.length_c   1.000
_cell.angle_alpha   90.00
_cell.angle_beta   90.00
_cell.angle_gamma   90.00
#
_symmetry.space_group_name_H-M   'P 1'
#
loop_
_entity.id
_entity.type
_entity.pdbx_description
1 polymer ?
#
loop_
_entity_poly.entity_id
_entity_poly.type
_entity_poly.pdbx_seq_one_letter_code
_entity_poly.pdbx_strand_id
1 'polypeptide(L)'
;MAQTVNISELSLQQLEGLKNQLDQEVEFLSSSIAQLKVVQTKYVEAKDCLNVLTPSNEGKDLLVPLTSSMYVPGKLNDVQHVLIDVGTGYYVEQSADRAKDFFKRKVEFLTKQIEKIQPALQEKHAMKQAVMEMMSMKIQQLSAAQAAAKA
;
A
#
# COMPACT_ATOMS: atom_id res chain seq x y z
N MET A 1 -18.84 -21.84 -1.82
CA MET A 1 -19.96 -21.53 -0.91
C MET A 1 -19.38 -20.97 0.37
N ALA A 2 -19.61 -19.69 0.66
CA ALA A 2 -19.21 -19.11 1.93
C ALA A 2 -20.12 -19.70 3.02
N GLN A 3 -19.56 -20.48 3.93
CA GLN A 3 -20.27 -20.90 5.13
C GLN A 3 -20.45 -19.67 6.01
N THR A 4 -21.68 -19.22 6.16
CA THR A 4 -22.07 -18.22 7.14
C THR A 4 -21.93 -18.83 8.53
N VAL A 5 -20.81 -18.60 9.19
CA VAL A 5 -20.61 -19.03 10.58
C VAL A 5 -21.30 -18.02 11.49
N ASN A 6 -22.24 -18.51 12.30
CA ASN A 6 -22.89 -17.66 13.28
C ASN A 6 -21.94 -17.43 14.46
N ILE A 7 -21.43 -16.22 14.56
CA ILE A 7 -20.42 -15.80 15.56
C ILE A 7 -20.95 -16.02 17.00
N SER A 8 -22.28 -15.95 17.21
CA SER A 8 -22.87 -16.11 18.54
C SER A 8 -22.76 -17.55 19.09
N GLU A 9 -22.61 -18.55 18.22
CA GLU A 9 -22.52 -19.97 18.59
C GLU A 9 -21.09 -20.42 18.91
N LEU A 10 -20.06 -19.58 18.52
CA LEU A 10 -18.66 -19.90 18.74
C LEU A 10 -18.27 -19.82 20.22
N SER A 11 -17.43 -20.73 20.69
CA SER A 11 -16.82 -20.66 22.01
C SER A 11 -15.85 -19.47 22.12
N LEU A 12 -15.52 -19.04 23.34
CA LEU A 12 -14.55 -17.95 23.57
C LEU A 12 -13.20 -18.25 22.93
N GLN A 13 -12.73 -19.49 23.02
CA GLN A 13 -11.47 -19.93 22.42
C GLN A 13 -11.51 -19.88 20.87
N GLN A 14 -12.64 -20.24 20.28
CA GLN A 14 -12.83 -20.14 18.82
C GLN A 14 -12.88 -18.67 18.35
N LEU A 15 -13.53 -17.80 19.12
CA LEU A 15 -13.53 -16.35 18.85
C LEU A 15 -12.14 -15.74 18.96
N GLU A 16 -11.34 -16.16 19.92
CA GLU A 16 -9.94 -15.72 20.06
C GLU A 16 -9.09 -16.17 18.86
N GLY A 17 -9.25 -17.41 18.43
CA GLY A 17 -8.60 -17.92 17.21
C GLY A 17 -8.99 -17.12 15.96
N LEU A 18 -10.30 -16.84 15.80
CA LEU A 18 -10.81 -16.04 14.69
C LEU A 18 -10.30 -14.59 14.74
N LYS A 19 -10.25 -13.98 15.93
CA LYS A 19 -9.67 -12.64 16.13
C LYS A 19 -8.20 -12.60 15.68
N ASN A 20 -7.40 -13.57 16.10
CA ASN A 20 -5.98 -13.65 15.73
C ASN A 20 -5.79 -13.82 14.22
N GLN A 21 -6.63 -14.63 13.57
CA GLN A 21 -6.62 -14.76 12.11
C GLN A 21 -6.97 -13.43 11.43
N LEU A 22 -8.01 -12.74 11.88
CA LEU A 22 -8.41 -11.44 11.34
C LEU A 22 -7.34 -10.37 11.57
N ASP A 23 -6.64 -10.40 12.70
CA ASP A 23 -5.50 -9.51 12.97
C ASP A 23 -4.38 -9.70 11.94
N GLN A 24 -4.03 -10.93 11.62
CA GLN A 24 -3.03 -11.23 10.60
C GLN A 24 -3.48 -10.79 9.19
N GLU A 25 -4.74 -11.03 8.84
CA GLU A 25 -5.28 -10.61 7.54
C GLU A 25 -5.31 -9.08 7.40
N VAL A 26 -5.71 -8.36 8.45
CA VAL A 26 -5.70 -6.89 8.49
C VAL A 26 -4.29 -6.35 8.37
N GLU A 27 -3.34 -6.92 9.09
CA GLU A 27 -1.92 -6.51 9.02
C GLU A 27 -1.35 -6.74 7.61
N PHE A 28 -1.63 -7.89 7.01
CA PHE A 28 -1.20 -8.21 5.64
C PHE A 28 -1.78 -7.22 4.61
N LEU A 29 -3.09 -6.95 4.65
CA LEU A 29 -3.73 -6.01 3.73
C LEU A 29 -3.24 -4.58 3.95
N SER A 30 -3.07 -4.14 5.20
CA SER A 30 -2.55 -2.81 5.53
C SER A 30 -1.11 -2.63 5.03
N SER A 31 -0.26 -3.63 5.25
CA SER A 31 1.11 -3.64 4.76
C SER A 31 1.18 -3.60 3.24
N SER A 32 0.31 -4.36 2.57
CA SER A 32 0.22 -4.38 1.10
C SER A 32 -0.17 -3.01 0.54
N ILE A 33 -1.17 -2.34 1.14
CA ILE A 33 -1.58 -0.99 0.74
C ILE A 33 -0.43 0.00 0.97
N ALA A 34 0.28 -0.09 2.09
CA ALA A 34 1.41 0.79 2.39
C ALA A 34 2.53 0.64 1.34
N GLN A 35 2.87 -0.59 0.95
CA GLN A 35 3.85 -0.86 -0.10
C GLN A 35 3.41 -0.31 -1.46
N LEU A 36 2.14 -0.49 -1.84
CA LEU A 36 1.60 0.07 -3.08
C LEU A 36 1.65 1.60 -3.10
N LYS A 37 1.36 2.25 -1.97
CA LYS A 37 1.47 3.72 -1.83
C LYS A 37 2.89 4.22 -1.96
N VAL A 38 3.87 3.51 -1.41
CA VAL A 38 5.29 3.87 -1.55
C VAL A 38 5.71 3.81 -3.02
N VAL A 39 5.34 2.76 -3.74
CA VAL A 39 5.64 2.62 -5.17
C VAL A 39 4.92 3.70 -5.98
N GLN A 40 3.66 3.98 -5.66
CA GLN A 40 2.88 5.05 -6.30
C GLN A 40 3.57 6.41 -6.15
N THR A 41 4.03 6.74 -4.94
CA THR A 41 4.76 7.99 -4.68
C THR A 41 6.02 8.09 -5.52
N LYS A 42 6.79 7.01 -5.65
CA LYS A 42 7.98 6.98 -6.50
C LYS A 42 7.68 7.25 -7.97
N TYR A 43 6.59 6.72 -8.49
CA TYR A 43 6.17 7.00 -9.87
C TYR A 43 5.67 8.44 -10.05
N VAL A 44 5.00 9.01 -9.07
CA VAL A 44 4.61 10.43 -9.08
C VAL A 44 5.85 11.32 -9.09
N GLU A 45 6.82 11.07 -8.22
CA GLU A 45 8.09 11.80 -8.17
C GLU A 45 8.87 11.69 -9.48
N ALA A 46 8.95 10.50 -10.06
CA ALA A 46 9.60 10.29 -11.35
C ALA A 46 8.91 11.07 -12.48
N LYS A 47 7.58 11.10 -12.49
CA LYS A 47 6.80 11.90 -13.44
C LYS A 47 7.08 13.40 -13.27
N ASP A 48 7.11 13.89 -12.04
CA ASP A 48 7.35 15.30 -11.73
C ASP A 48 8.77 15.72 -12.12
N CYS A 49 9.76 14.84 -11.95
CA CYS A 49 11.14 15.09 -12.41
C CYS A 49 11.22 15.34 -13.92
N LEU A 50 10.34 14.78 -14.72
CA LEU A 50 10.32 15.00 -16.18
C LEU A 50 9.86 16.42 -16.56
N ASN A 51 9.21 17.15 -15.66
CA ASN A 51 8.74 18.51 -15.92
C ASN A 51 9.89 19.52 -16.06
N VAL A 52 11.08 19.21 -15.52
CA VAL A 52 12.28 20.04 -15.68
C VAL A 52 13.02 19.81 -17.00
N LEU A 53 12.67 18.76 -17.75
CA LEU A 53 13.24 18.48 -19.06
C LEU A 53 12.53 19.33 -20.14
N THR A 54 12.86 20.62 -20.16
CA THR A 54 12.36 21.58 -21.15
C THR A 54 13.50 22.09 -22.03
N PRO A 55 13.23 22.54 -23.27
CA PRO A 55 14.26 23.09 -24.14
C PRO A 55 15.07 24.24 -23.52
N SER A 56 14.44 25.01 -22.61
CA SER A 56 15.10 26.09 -21.87
C SER A 56 16.18 25.63 -20.89
N ASN A 57 16.12 24.39 -20.47
CA ASN A 57 17.04 23.75 -19.54
C ASN A 57 18.17 22.97 -20.23
N GLU A 58 18.13 22.85 -21.55
CA GLU A 58 19.20 22.19 -22.32
C GLU A 58 20.53 22.90 -22.15
N GLY A 59 21.57 22.11 -21.89
CA GLY A 59 22.95 22.64 -21.68
C GLY A 59 23.19 23.21 -20.28
N LYS A 60 22.23 23.27 -19.40
CA LYS A 60 22.43 23.74 -18.02
C LYS A 60 23.28 22.79 -17.20
N ASP A 61 24.09 23.39 -16.33
CA ASP A 61 24.93 22.65 -15.39
C ASP A 61 24.08 22.04 -14.29
N LEU A 62 24.42 20.80 -13.89
CA LEU A 62 23.83 20.12 -12.75
C LEU A 62 24.90 19.28 -12.05
N LEU A 63 24.62 18.96 -10.79
CA LEU A 63 25.38 18.00 -10.02
C LEU A 63 24.71 16.64 -10.08
N VAL A 64 25.41 15.65 -10.62
CA VAL A 64 24.91 14.27 -10.76
C VAL A 64 25.31 13.48 -9.52
N PRO A 65 24.35 12.96 -8.73
CA PRO A 65 24.67 12.18 -7.55
C PRO A 65 25.18 10.79 -7.94
N LEU A 66 26.33 10.40 -7.39
CA LEU A 66 26.87 9.05 -7.46
C LEU A 66 26.50 8.24 -6.20
N THR A 67 26.55 8.91 -5.06
CA THR A 67 26.12 8.40 -3.75
C THR A 67 25.41 9.52 -3.01
N SER A 68 24.90 9.26 -1.80
CA SER A 68 24.25 10.28 -0.97
C SER A 68 25.15 11.47 -0.61
N SER A 69 26.46 11.31 -0.67
CA SER A 69 27.46 12.33 -0.30
C SER A 69 28.42 12.72 -1.42
N MET A 70 28.35 12.07 -2.58
CA MET A 70 29.28 12.31 -3.70
C MET A 70 28.51 12.68 -4.96
N TYR A 71 28.89 13.84 -5.53
CA TYR A 71 28.32 14.39 -6.75
C TYR A 71 29.42 14.68 -7.77
N VAL A 72 29.09 14.56 -9.04
CA VAL A 72 29.96 14.99 -10.14
C VAL A 72 29.28 16.08 -10.95
N PRO A 73 30.01 17.07 -11.44
CA PRO A 73 29.46 18.08 -12.33
C PRO A 73 29.07 17.45 -13.68
N GLY A 74 27.97 17.88 -14.24
CA GLY A 74 27.46 17.44 -15.52
C GLY A 74 26.65 18.54 -16.20
N LYS A 75 26.26 18.29 -17.44
CA LYS A 75 25.37 19.15 -18.21
C LYS A 75 24.19 18.34 -18.74
N LEU A 76 23.05 19.00 -18.80
CA LEU A 76 21.84 18.41 -19.39
C LEU A 76 21.98 18.49 -20.92
N ASN A 77 22.30 17.38 -21.57
CA ASN A 77 22.61 17.36 -23.01
C ASN A 77 21.36 17.17 -23.87
N ASP A 78 20.55 16.17 -23.57
CA ASP A 78 19.31 15.87 -24.30
C ASP A 78 18.12 15.97 -23.33
N VAL A 79 17.22 16.90 -23.60
CA VAL A 79 15.99 17.10 -22.78
C VAL A 79 14.75 16.46 -23.41
N GLN A 80 14.88 15.90 -24.62
CA GLN A 80 13.75 15.31 -25.35
C GLN A 80 13.60 13.82 -25.13
N HIS A 81 14.71 13.13 -24.83
CA HIS A 81 14.75 11.67 -24.65
C HIS A 81 15.23 11.30 -23.27
N VAL A 82 14.64 10.24 -22.74
CA VAL A 82 15.00 9.66 -21.44
C VAL A 82 15.08 8.15 -21.53
N LEU A 83 15.86 7.55 -20.64
CA LEU A 83 15.90 6.10 -20.44
C LEU A 83 15.01 5.74 -19.26
N ILE A 84 14.00 4.93 -19.51
CA ILE A 84 13.09 4.45 -18.48
C ILE A 84 13.54 3.06 -18.06
N ASP A 85 13.74 2.87 -16.75
CA ASP A 85 13.92 1.55 -16.15
C ASP A 85 12.57 0.82 -16.14
N VAL A 86 12.47 -0.25 -16.93
CA VAL A 86 11.27 -1.09 -17.03
C VAL A 86 11.35 -2.34 -16.16
N GLY A 87 12.38 -2.47 -15.35
CA GLY A 87 12.65 -3.60 -14.46
C GLY A 87 13.65 -4.60 -15.03
N THR A 88 14.15 -5.49 -14.16
CA THR A 88 15.13 -6.54 -14.49
C THR A 88 16.39 -6.08 -15.20
N GLY A 89 16.81 -4.81 -15.00
CA GLY A 89 18.00 -4.20 -15.60
C GLY A 89 17.82 -3.74 -17.04
N TYR A 90 16.60 -3.75 -17.58
CA TYR A 90 16.31 -3.22 -18.91
C TYR A 90 15.88 -1.76 -18.87
N TYR A 91 16.42 -1.00 -19.84
CA TYR A 91 16.09 0.41 -20.04
C TYR A 91 15.55 0.60 -21.46
N VAL A 92 14.53 1.43 -21.58
CA VAL A 92 13.90 1.78 -22.85
C VAL A 92 14.01 3.27 -23.07
N GLU A 93 14.54 3.68 -24.22
CA GLU A 93 14.55 5.08 -24.64
C GLU A 93 13.17 5.52 -25.09
N GLN A 94 12.68 6.62 -24.54
CA GLN A 94 11.41 7.23 -24.89
C GLN A 94 11.54 8.75 -24.88
N SER A 95 10.61 9.42 -25.61
CA SER A 95 10.46 10.86 -25.47
C SER A 95 9.97 11.23 -24.07
N ALA A 96 10.31 12.43 -23.60
CA ALA A 96 9.88 12.90 -22.28
C ALA A 96 8.33 12.86 -22.11
N ASP A 97 7.58 13.19 -23.14
CA ASP A 97 6.12 13.15 -23.11
C ASP A 97 5.56 11.72 -22.99
N ARG A 98 6.13 10.77 -23.74
CA ARG A 98 5.76 9.37 -23.62
C ARG A 98 6.16 8.78 -22.27
N ALA A 99 7.27 9.23 -21.71
CA ALA A 99 7.69 8.83 -20.36
C ALA A 99 6.71 9.34 -19.30
N LYS A 100 6.23 10.57 -19.40
CA LYS A 100 5.17 11.12 -18.52
C LYS A 100 3.88 10.30 -18.60
N ASP A 101 3.46 9.93 -19.81
CA ASP A 101 2.28 9.09 -20.01
C ASP A 101 2.47 7.68 -19.45
N PHE A 102 3.65 7.10 -19.58
CA PHE A 102 3.99 5.82 -18.97
C PHE A 102 3.85 5.87 -17.45
N PHE A 103 4.43 6.86 -16.79
CA PHE A 103 4.32 7.00 -15.33
C PHE A 103 2.90 7.32 -14.89
N LYS A 104 2.17 8.13 -15.63
CA LYS A 104 0.75 8.39 -15.37
C LYS A 104 -0.07 7.10 -15.36
N ARG A 105 0.09 6.25 -16.37
CA ARG A 105 -0.59 4.94 -16.44
C ARG A 105 -0.21 4.03 -15.27
N LYS A 106 1.06 4.04 -14.85
CA LYS A 106 1.52 3.27 -13.68
C LYS A 106 0.87 3.76 -12.39
N VAL A 107 0.77 5.07 -12.19
CA VAL A 107 0.08 5.67 -11.04
C VAL A 107 -1.40 5.30 -11.04
N GLU A 108 -2.08 5.42 -12.18
CA GLU A 108 -3.49 5.04 -12.32
C GLU A 108 -3.73 3.56 -12.03
N PHE A 109 -2.86 2.69 -12.53
CA PHE A 109 -2.91 1.25 -12.25
C PHE A 109 -2.80 0.96 -10.76
N LEU A 110 -1.81 1.56 -10.07
CA LEU A 110 -1.61 1.37 -8.64
C LEU A 110 -2.78 1.94 -7.82
N THR A 111 -3.33 3.08 -8.23
CA THR A 111 -4.53 3.65 -7.60
C THR A 111 -5.69 2.67 -7.66
N LYS A 112 -5.95 2.07 -8.81
CA LYS A 112 -7.00 1.06 -8.97
C LYS A 112 -6.75 -0.20 -8.13
N GLN A 113 -5.49 -0.62 -7.97
CA GLN A 113 -5.17 -1.76 -7.10
C GLN A 113 -5.44 -1.43 -5.62
N ILE A 114 -5.05 -0.24 -5.17
CA ILE A 114 -5.33 0.23 -3.80
C ILE A 114 -6.84 0.31 -3.56
N GLU A 115 -7.60 0.88 -4.49
CA GLU A 115 -9.06 0.98 -4.41
C GLU A 115 -9.77 -0.39 -4.34
N LYS A 116 -9.19 -1.43 -4.93
CA LYS A 116 -9.72 -2.81 -4.84
C LYS A 116 -9.44 -3.45 -3.48
N ILE A 117 -8.29 -3.16 -2.88
CA ILE A 117 -7.89 -3.76 -1.59
C ILE A 117 -8.56 -3.06 -0.42
N GLN A 118 -8.81 -1.76 -0.52
CA GLN A 118 -9.33 -0.95 0.58
C GLN A 118 -10.68 -1.41 1.12
N PRO A 119 -11.69 -1.79 0.31
CA PRO A 119 -12.94 -2.36 0.81
C PRO A 119 -12.74 -3.67 1.56
N ALA A 120 -11.86 -4.54 1.09
CA ALA A 120 -11.54 -5.80 1.76
C ALA A 120 -10.93 -5.55 3.15
N LEU A 121 -10.04 -4.56 3.28
CA LEU A 121 -9.48 -4.15 4.56
C LEU A 121 -10.57 -3.64 5.52
N GLN A 122 -11.47 -2.79 5.02
CA GLN A 122 -12.59 -2.28 5.83
C GLN A 122 -13.54 -3.39 6.30
N GLU A 123 -13.84 -4.34 5.43
CA GLU A 123 -14.64 -5.51 5.78
C GLU A 123 -13.99 -6.35 6.88
N LYS A 124 -12.69 -6.62 6.78
CA LYS A 124 -11.93 -7.35 7.81
C LYS A 124 -11.88 -6.60 9.14
N HIS A 125 -11.75 -5.29 9.12
CA HIS A 125 -11.84 -4.47 10.34
C HIS A 125 -13.23 -4.57 10.98
N ALA A 126 -14.30 -4.49 10.21
CA ALA A 126 -15.65 -4.61 10.71
C ALA A 126 -15.91 -6.00 11.31
N MET A 127 -15.45 -7.06 10.65
CA MET A 127 -15.52 -8.43 11.17
C MET A 127 -14.76 -8.58 12.49
N LYS A 128 -13.55 -8.04 12.58
CA LYS A 128 -12.74 -8.04 13.81
C LYS A 128 -13.47 -7.35 14.95
N GLN A 129 -14.06 -6.20 14.70
CA GLN A 129 -14.81 -5.45 15.70
C GLN A 129 -16.02 -6.25 16.20
N ALA A 130 -16.79 -6.89 15.31
CA ALA A 130 -17.91 -7.74 15.68
C ALA A 130 -17.47 -8.93 16.56
N VAL A 131 -16.34 -9.56 16.23
CA VAL A 131 -15.76 -10.64 17.04
C VAL A 131 -15.36 -10.14 18.42
N MET A 132 -14.72 -8.98 18.52
CA MET A 132 -14.32 -8.39 19.81
C MET A 132 -15.53 -8.04 20.70
N GLU A 133 -16.60 -7.50 20.12
CA GLU A 133 -17.84 -7.20 20.83
C GLU A 133 -18.48 -8.51 21.36
N MET A 134 -18.53 -9.56 20.55
CA MET A 134 -19.06 -10.85 20.95
C MET A 134 -18.21 -11.49 22.07
N MET A 135 -16.89 -11.40 21.98
CA MET A 135 -16.00 -11.86 23.06
C MET A 135 -16.26 -11.10 24.37
N SER A 136 -16.41 -9.81 24.31
CA SER A 136 -16.71 -8.96 25.48
C SER A 136 -18.03 -9.36 26.14
N MET A 137 -19.10 -9.56 25.36
CA MET A 137 -20.39 -10.02 25.87
C MET A 137 -20.30 -11.39 26.53
N LYS A 138 -19.58 -12.35 25.93
CA LYS A 138 -19.40 -13.69 26.51
C LYS A 138 -18.59 -13.66 27.81
N ILE A 139 -17.58 -12.83 27.91
CA ILE A 139 -16.81 -12.64 29.14
C ILE A 139 -17.68 -12.06 30.23
N GLN A 140 -18.52 -11.08 29.93
CA GLN A 140 -19.46 -10.49 30.90
C GLN A 140 -20.50 -11.56 31.40
N GLN A 141 -21.01 -12.37 30.49
CA GLN A 141 -21.96 -13.44 30.85
C GLN A 141 -21.32 -14.49 31.77
N LEU A 142 -20.05 -14.88 31.48
CA LEU A 142 -19.32 -15.83 32.32
C LEU A 142 -19.00 -15.24 33.70
N SER A 143 -18.63 -13.98 33.78
CA SER A 143 -18.36 -13.31 35.06
C SER A 143 -19.60 -13.13 35.91
N ALA A 144 -20.77 -12.83 35.29
CA ALA A 144 -22.06 -12.74 35.96
C ALA A 144 -22.52 -14.13 36.48
N ALA A 145 -22.34 -15.18 35.68
CA ALA A 145 -22.69 -16.55 36.09
C ALA A 145 -21.80 -17.03 37.25
N GLN A 146 -20.51 -16.70 37.25
CA GLN A 146 -19.62 -17.02 38.36
C GLN A 146 -19.92 -16.22 39.64
N ALA A 147 -20.36 -14.99 39.52
CA ALA A 147 -20.78 -14.18 40.67
C ALA A 147 -22.08 -14.73 41.29
N ALA A 148 -23.04 -15.16 40.44
CA ALA A 148 -24.27 -15.76 40.88
C ALA A 148 -24.09 -17.17 41.55
N ALA A 149 -23.07 -17.90 41.13
CA ALA A 149 -22.72 -19.20 41.70
C ALA A 149 -21.99 -19.11 43.04
N LYS A 150 -21.48 -17.94 43.42
CA LYS A 150 -20.79 -17.69 44.70
C LYS A 150 -21.67 -16.99 45.74
N ALA A 151 -22.85 -16.57 45.38
CA ALA A 151 -23.85 -15.97 46.28
C ALA A 151 -24.87 -17.02 46.73
#